data_b606bd4809456bc4b168ecec67ff3e06
#
_entry.id   b606bd4809456bc4b168ecec67ff3e06
#
_cell.length_a   1.000
_cell.length_b   1.000
_cell.length_c   1.000
_cell.angle_alpha   90.00
_cell.angle_beta   90.00
_cell.angle_gamma   90.00
#
_symmetry.space_group_name_H-M   'P 1'
#
loop_
_entity.id
_entity.type
_entity.pdbx_description
1 polymer ?
#
loop_
_entity_poly.entity_id
_entity_poly.type
_entity_poly.pdbx_seq_one_letter_code
_entity_poly.pdbx_strand_id
1 'polypeptide(L)' 'MSATTRRPRPGETHGVNYFFVDHAEFARMVEHGELLEYAEFAGNFYGTPRRPVRGRGEAGIAS' A
#
# COMPACT_ATOMS: atom_id res chain seq x y z
N MET A 1 -6.80 -6.71 2.30
CA MET A 1 -6.92 -5.30 1.89
C MET A 1 -5.78 -4.95 0.96
N SER A 2 -6.04 -4.20 -0.07
CA SER A 2 -5.03 -3.89 -1.07
C SER A 2 -4.28 -2.61 -0.75
N ALA A 3 -3.05 -2.53 -1.26
CA ALA A 3 -2.27 -1.30 -1.22
C ALA A 3 -2.43 -0.59 -2.57
N THR A 4 -2.40 0.72 -2.57
CA THR A 4 -2.56 1.49 -3.79
C THR A 4 -1.78 2.79 -3.71
N THR A 5 -1.34 3.27 -4.88
CA THR A 5 -0.71 4.58 -4.97
C THR A 5 -1.74 5.69 -5.23
N ARG A 6 -3.00 5.33 -5.37
CA ARG A 6 -4.07 6.29 -5.55
C ARG A 6 -4.29 7.07 -4.27
N ARG A 7 -4.61 8.35 -4.41
CA ARG A 7 -4.92 9.16 -3.23
C ARG A 7 -6.27 8.74 -2.64
N PRO A 8 -6.42 8.80 -1.33
CA PRO A 8 -7.69 8.48 -0.72
C PRO A 8 -8.76 9.48 -1.15
N ARG A 9 -9.96 8.96 -1.39
CA ARG A 9 -11.11 9.78 -1.69
C ARG A 9 -11.79 10.20 -0.39
N PRO A 10 -12.64 11.23 -0.44
CA PRO A 10 -13.42 11.59 0.76
C PRO A 10 -14.12 10.36 1.31
N GLY A 11 -13.98 10.14 2.60
CA GLY A 11 -14.57 8.99 3.25
C GLY A 11 -13.69 7.76 3.30
N GLU A 12 -12.58 7.76 2.59
CA GLU A 12 -11.63 6.64 2.65
C GLU A 12 -10.54 6.94 3.67
N THR A 13 -10.09 5.90 4.34
CA THR A 13 -9.09 6.03 5.39
C THR A 13 -8.00 5.01 5.19
N HIS A 14 -6.75 5.45 5.35
CA HIS A 14 -5.59 4.56 5.28
C HIS A 14 -5.72 3.45 6.32
N GLY A 15 -5.51 2.23 5.88
CA GLY A 15 -5.58 1.09 6.77
C GLY A 15 -6.99 0.57 7.01
N VAL A 16 -7.99 1.24 6.45
CA VAL A 16 -9.39 0.82 6.57
C VAL A 16 -9.94 0.38 5.22
N ASN A 17 -9.86 1.27 4.23
CA ASN A 17 -10.32 0.95 2.87
C ASN A 17 -9.20 0.39 2.02
N TYR A 18 -8.02 1.04 2.10
CA TYR A 18 -6.82 0.64 1.39
C TYR A 18 -5.62 1.07 2.20
N PHE A 19 -4.48 0.48 1.89
CA PHE A 19 -3.21 1.01 2.37
C PHE A 19 -2.74 2.01 1.31
N PHE A 20 -2.84 3.28 1.60
CA PHE A 20 -2.48 4.33 0.66
C PHE A 20 -0.99 4.63 0.81
N VAL A 21 -0.22 4.26 -0.20
CA VAL A 21 1.24 4.45 -0.20
C VAL A 21 1.63 5.28 -1.41
N ASP A 22 2.81 5.87 -1.39
CA ASP A 22 3.27 6.60 -2.55
C ASP A 22 3.95 5.63 -3.54
N HIS A 23 4.29 6.16 -4.72
CA HIS A 23 4.90 5.33 -5.75
C HIS A 23 6.23 4.72 -5.30
N ALA A 24 7.02 5.49 -4.56
CA ALA A 24 8.31 5.00 -4.09
C ALA A 24 8.14 3.85 -3.12
N GLU A 25 7.19 3.97 -2.22
CA GLU A 25 6.91 2.91 -1.27
C GLU A 25 6.37 1.66 -1.98
N PHE A 26 5.47 1.85 -2.94
CA PHE A 26 4.92 0.73 -3.69
C PHE A 26 6.03 0.00 -4.46
N ALA A 27 6.90 0.76 -5.11
CA ALA A 27 8.02 0.17 -5.85
C ALA A 27 8.92 -0.64 -4.91
N ARG A 28 9.16 -0.14 -3.73
CA ARG A 28 9.97 -0.85 -2.75
C ARG A 28 9.29 -2.15 -2.33
N MET A 29 7.99 -2.13 -2.14
CA MET A 29 7.24 -3.34 -1.80
C MET A 29 7.34 -4.40 -2.89
N VAL A 30 7.26 -3.97 -4.14
CA VAL A 30 7.42 -4.87 -5.27
C VAL A 30 8.83 -5.46 -5.28
N GLU A 31 9.82 -4.61 -5.11
CA GLU A 31 11.21 -5.02 -5.16
C GLU A 31 11.56 -6.00 -4.05
N HIS A 32 10.95 -5.83 -2.90
CA HIS A 32 11.20 -6.71 -1.75
C HIS A 32 10.29 -7.92 -1.72
N GLY A 33 9.45 -8.10 -2.74
CA GLY A 33 8.55 -9.24 -2.79
C GLY A 33 7.48 -9.23 -1.73
N GLU A 34 7.06 -8.05 -1.32
CA GLU A 34 6.05 -7.92 -0.26
C GLU A 34 4.63 -8.00 -0.77
N LEU A 35 4.44 -8.05 -2.07
CA LEU A 35 3.13 -8.15 -2.67
C LEU A 35 2.93 -9.53 -3.28
N LEU A 36 1.76 -10.11 -3.04
CA LEU A 36 1.40 -11.38 -3.66
C LEU A 36 1.16 -11.19 -5.15
N GLU A 37 0.49 -10.10 -5.49
CA GLU A 37 0.25 -9.73 -6.87
C GLU A 37 0.03 -8.24 -6.92
N TYR A 38 0.22 -7.66 -8.09
CA TYR A 38 0.00 -6.24 -8.29
C TYR A 38 -0.27 -5.97 -9.75
N ALA A 39 -0.91 -4.83 -10.01
CA ALA A 39 -1.23 -4.41 -11.37
C ALA A 39 -1.38 -2.90 -11.41
N GLU A 40 -1.24 -2.33 -12.61
CA GLU A 40 -1.47 -0.92 -12.83
C GLU A 40 -2.85 -0.74 -13.48
N PHE A 41 -3.58 0.25 -13.01
CA PHE A 41 -4.88 0.58 -13.58
C PHE A 41 -5.12 2.07 -13.45
N ALA A 42 -5.50 2.71 -14.56
CA ALA A 42 -5.84 4.14 -14.58
C ALA A 42 -4.73 5.03 -14.01
N GLY A 43 -3.48 4.67 -14.28
CA GLY A 43 -2.34 5.46 -13.83
C GLY A 43 -1.93 5.23 -12.39
N ASN A 44 -2.58 4.32 -11.70
CA ASN A 44 -2.25 4.00 -10.32
C ASN A 44 -1.92 2.53 -10.20
N PHE A 45 -1.15 2.18 -9.19
CA PHE A 45 -0.82 0.79 -8.92
C PHE A 45 -1.71 0.26 -7.81
N TYR A 46 -2.04 -1.01 -7.92
CA TYR A 46 -2.82 -1.74 -6.92
C TYR A 46 -2.13 -3.06 -6.67
N GLY A 47 -2.02 -3.44 -5.42
CA GLY A 47 -1.38 -4.69 -5.08
C GLY A 47 -1.95 -5.31 -3.83
N THR A 48 -1.77 -6.63 -3.69
CA THR A 48 -2.23 -7.36 -2.51
C THR A 48 -1.02 -7.71 -1.67
N PRO A 49 -0.86 -7.07 -0.50
CA PRO A 49 0.28 -7.36 0.37
C PRO A 49 0.23 -8.78 0.91
N ARG A 50 1.39 -9.37 1.06
CA ARG A 50 1.50 -10.70 1.69
C ARG A 50 1.21 -10.62 3.17
N ARG A 51 1.49 -9.47 3.77
CA ARG A 51 1.27 -9.19 5.18
C ARG A 51 0.58 -7.86 5.30
N PRO A 52 -0.08 -7.60 6.41
CA PRO A 52 -0.65 -6.27 6.63
C PRO A 52 0.44 -5.20 6.49
N VAL A 53 0.12 -4.16 5.73
CA VAL A 53 1.04 -3.05 5.57
C VAL A 53 0.99 -2.20 6.82
N ARG A 54 2.16 -1.87 7.35
CA ARG A 54 2.24 -1.01 8.52
C ARG A 54 2.43 0.42 8.08
N GLY A 55 1.74 1.33 8.73
CA GLY A 55 1.96 2.73 8.52
C GLY A 55 3.31 3.15 9.07
N ARG A 56 3.77 4.33 8.69
CA ARG A 56 5.08 4.80 9.14
C ARG A 56 5.22 4.84 10.65
N GLY A 57 4.18 5.31 11.31
CA GLY A 57 4.23 5.36 12.74
C GLY A 57 4.25 3.98 13.36
N GLU A 58 3.53 3.08 12.77
CA GLU A 58 3.48 1.71 13.25
C GLU A 58 4.80 0.99 13.08
N ALA A 59 5.48 1.26 11.99
CA ALA A 59 6.76 0.62 11.74
C ALA A 59 7.74 0.93 12.85
N GLY A 60 7.75 2.16 13.31
CA GLY A 60 8.61 2.53 14.41
C GLY A 60 8.20 1.92 15.72
N ILE A 61 6.92 1.79 15.94
CA ILE A 61 6.39 1.22 17.18
C ILE A 61 6.58 -0.29 17.22
N ALA A 62 6.31 -0.92 16.11
CA ALA A 62 6.37 -2.37 16.05
C ALA A 62 7.78 -2.90 16.19
N SER A 63 8.71 -2.13 15.86
CA SER A 63 10.11 -2.52 16.02
C SER A 63 10.65 -2.14 17.39
#